data_542b11e03d7b0098c81b250f9e24bb22
#
_entry.id   542b11e03d7b0098c81b250f9e24bb22
#
_cell.length_a   1.000
_cell.length_b   1.000
_cell.length_c   1.000
_cell.angle_alpha   90.00
_cell.angle_beta   90.00
_cell.angle_gamma   90.00
#
_symmetry.space_group_name_H-M   'P 1'
#
loop_
_entity.id
_entity.type
_entity.pdbx_description
1 polymer ?
#
loop_
_entity_poly.entity_id
_entity_poly.type
_entity_poly.pdbx_seq_one_letter_code
_entity_poly.pdbx_strand_id
1 'polypeptide(L)'
;MAKTSMVNRDIKRKKLAKKFADKRDALKKIIAADSSSYDEKADAVVKLQKLPRDSSPSRQRTRCELSGRPRAVYRKFGLGRNMLRKATMNGDVPGLR
;
A
#
# COMPACT_ATOMS: atom_id res chain seq x y z
N MET A 1 0.69 16.02 12.49
CA MET A 1 1.71 15.02 12.08
C MET A 1 1.32 13.62 12.52
N ALA A 2 1.70 12.62 11.76
CA ALA A 2 1.45 11.24 12.13
C ALA A 2 2.42 10.79 13.23
N LYS A 3 1.92 9.96 14.13
CA LYS A 3 2.76 9.37 15.19
C LYS A 3 3.75 8.38 14.58
N THR A 4 4.90 8.21 15.23
CA THR A 4 5.92 7.24 14.80
C THR A 4 5.37 5.83 14.68
N SER A 5 4.48 5.43 15.62
CA SER A 5 3.85 4.11 15.58
C SER A 5 3.00 3.90 14.33
N MET A 6 2.31 4.93 13.86
CA MET A 6 1.49 4.87 12.66
C MET A 6 2.35 4.76 11.39
N VAL A 7 3.45 5.51 11.33
CA VAL A 7 4.40 5.46 10.23
C VAL A 7 5.07 4.09 10.16
N ASN A 8 5.51 3.55 11.30
CA ASN A 8 6.13 2.23 11.36
C ASN A 8 5.17 1.12 10.96
N ARG A 9 3.90 1.25 11.33
CA ARG A 9 2.85 0.30 10.92
C ARG A 9 2.66 0.32 9.41
N ASP A 10 2.67 1.49 8.81
CA ASP A 10 2.56 1.64 7.36
C ASP A 10 3.74 1.00 6.63
N ILE A 11 4.96 1.21 7.12
CA ILE A 11 6.18 0.58 6.58
C ILE A 11 6.07 -0.94 6.66
N LYS A 12 5.61 -1.48 7.79
CA LYS A 12 5.40 -2.91 7.99
C LYS A 12 4.40 -3.47 6.98
N ARG A 13 3.28 -2.79 6.76
CA ARG A 13 2.26 -3.19 5.79
C ARG A 13 2.80 -3.21 4.36
N LYS A 14 3.59 -2.22 3.98
CA LYS A 14 4.22 -2.18 2.66
C LYS A 14 5.18 -3.34 2.45
N LYS A 15 6.01 -3.65 3.44
CA LYS A 15 6.94 -4.78 3.39
C LYS A 15 6.20 -6.11 3.26
N LEU A 16 5.16 -6.32 4.05
CA LEU A 16 4.37 -7.55 4.01
C LEU A 16 3.62 -7.69 2.68
N ALA A 17 3.04 -6.61 2.16
CA ALA A 17 2.35 -6.63 0.88
C ALA A 17 3.31 -7.00 -0.25
N LYS A 18 4.51 -6.46 -0.25
CA LYS A 18 5.54 -6.78 -1.25
C LYS A 18 6.01 -8.23 -1.13
N LYS A 19 6.24 -8.70 0.11
CA LYS A 19 6.70 -10.07 0.37
C LYS A 19 5.70 -11.13 -0.10
N PHE A 20 4.41 -10.89 0.09
CA PHE A 20 3.36 -11.85 -0.23
C PHE A 20 2.63 -11.55 -1.55
N ALA A 21 3.08 -10.55 -2.31
CA ALA A 21 2.42 -10.15 -3.57
C ALA A 21 2.33 -11.30 -4.56
N ASP A 22 3.43 -12.01 -4.80
CA ASP A 22 3.48 -13.12 -5.76
C ASP A 22 2.58 -14.27 -5.33
N LYS A 23 2.59 -14.61 -4.05
CA LYS A 23 1.72 -15.67 -3.50
C LYS A 23 0.24 -15.31 -3.64
N ARG A 24 -0.12 -14.05 -3.35
CA ARG A 24 -1.49 -13.58 -3.52
C ARG A 24 -1.94 -13.64 -4.96
N ASP A 25 -1.10 -13.18 -5.89
CA ASP A 25 -1.43 -13.19 -7.31
C ASP A 25 -1.62 -14.59 -7.83
N ALA A 26 -0.77 -15.54 -7.45
CA ALA A 26 -0.88 -16.94 -7.83
C ALA A 26 -2.21 -17.54 -7.33
N LEU A 27 -2.56 -17.30 -6.07
CA LEU A 27 -3.81 -17.79 -5.47
C LEU A 27 -5.04 -17.17 -6.12
N LYS A 28 -5.00 -15.87 -6.42
CA LYS A 28 -6.10 -15.17 -7.10
C LYS A 28 -6.30 -15.69 -8.52
N LYS A 29 -5.23 -15.99 -9.23
CA LYS A 29 -5.30 -16.58 -10.56
C LYS A 29 -5.97 -17.95 -10.55
N ILE A 30 -5.65 -18.79 -9.55
CA ILE A 30 -6.29 -20.09 -9.38
C ILE A 30 -7.79 -19.92 -9.11
N ILE A 31 -8.18 -18.99 -8.25
CA ILE A 31 -9.57 -18.71 -7.91
C ILE A 31 -10.34 -18.20 -9.12
N ALA A 32 -9.74 -17.33 -9.92
CA ALA A 32 -10.39 -16.72 -11.08
C ALA A 32 -10.38 -17.61 -12.33
N ALA A 33 -9.53 -18.64 -12.37
CA ALA A 33 -9.40 -19.51 -13.55
C ALA A 33 -10.60 -20.44 -13.70
N ASP A 34 -11.22 -20.45 -14.88
CA ASP A 34 -12.34 -21.34 -15.19
C ASP A 34 -11.91 -22.81 -15.30
N SER A 35 -10.63 -23.04 -15.61
CA SER A 35 -10.07 -24.39 -15.75
C SER A 35 -9.78 -25.07 -14.42
N SER A 36 -9.78 -24.34 -13.32
CA SER A 36 -9.54 -24.91 -11.98
C SER A 36 -10.77 -25.65 -11.45
N SER A 37 -10.54 -26.77 -10.77
CA SER A 37 -11.62 -27.51 -10.13
C SER A 37 -12.14 -26.75 -8.90
N TYR A 38 -13.36 -27.11 -8.43
CA TYR A 38 -13.93 -26.53 -7.22
C TYR A 38 -13.03 -26.75 -6.00
N ASP A 39 -12.43 -27.94 -5.87
CA ASP A 39 -11.55 -28.26 -4.75
C ASP A 39 -10.27 -27.43 -4.77
N GLU A 40 -9.69 -27.22 -5.94
CA GLU A 40 -8.52 -26.36 -6.09
C GLU A 40 -8.82 -24.91 -5.71
N LYS A 41 -9.98 -24.41 -6.12
CA LYS A 41 -10.43 -23.05 -5.76
C LYS A 41 -10.66 -22.93 -4.24
N ALA A 42 -11.27 -23.93 -3.63
CA ALA A 42 -11.50 -23.95 -2.18
C ALA A 42 -10.19 -23.96 -1.41
N ASP A 43 -9.22 -24.75 -1.82
CA ASP A 43 -7.88 -24.79 -1.21
C ASP A 43 -7.17 -23.43 -1.36
N ALA A 44 -7.26 -22.81 -2.53
CA ALA A 44 -6.67 -21.51 -2.78
C ALA A 44 -7.27 -20.42 -1.87
N VAL A 45 -8.58 -20.44 -1.66
CA VAL A 45 -9.26 -19.51 -0.76
C VAL A 45 -8.77 -19.69 0.68
N VAL A 46 -8.64 -20.94 1.15
CA VAL A 46 -8.14 -21.23 2.50
C VAL A 46 -6.71 -20.72 2.66
N LYS A 47 -5.85 -20.97 1.69
CA LYS A 47 -4.46 -20.48 1.72
C LYS A 47 -4.41 -18.95 1.72
N LEU A 48 -5.26 -18.30 0.92
CA LEU A 48 -5.33 -16.84 0.87
C LEU A 48 -5.73 -16.25 2.23
N GLN A 49 -6.70 -16.89 2.90
CA GLN A 49 -7.15 -16.45 4.23
C GLN A 49 -6.09 -16.62 5.31
N LYS A 50 -5.17 -17.56 5.15
CA LYS A 50 -4.07 -17.79 6.09
C LYS A 50 -2.95 -16.76 5.99
N LEU A 51 -2.88 -16.00 4.91
CA LEU A 51 -1.87 -14.96 4.76
C LEU A 51 -2.08 -13.85 5.80
N PRO A 52 -0.99 -13.17 6.25
CA PRO A 52 -1.13 -12.04 7.17
C PRO A 52 -2.09 -10.98 6.64
N ARG A 53 -2.95 -10.47 7.50
CA ARG A 53 -3.94 -9.44 7.10
C ARG A 53 -3.25 -8.18 6.59
N ASP A 54 -2.15 -7.78 7.19
CA ASP A 54 -1.38 -6.59 6.80
C ASP A 54 -0.66 -6.76 5.46
N SER A 55 -0.63 -7.97 4.89
CA SER A 55 -0.10 -8.20 3.55
C SER A 55 -1.08 -7.79 2.44
N SER A 56 -2.31 -7.44 2.78
CA SER A 56 -3.33 -7.04 1.81
C SER A 56 -3.02 -5.65 1.24
N PRO A 57 -3.00 -5.49 -0.10
CA PRO A 57 -2.79 -4.17 -0.72
C PRO A 57 -3.89 -3.16 -0.36
N SER A 58 -5.10 -3.62 -0.05
CA SER A 58 -6.22 -2.75 0.31
C SER A 58 -6.03 -2.02 1.64
N ARG A 59 -5.14 -2.51 2.49
CA ARG A 59 -4.81 -1.87 3.77
C ARG A 59 -3.75 -0.78 3.65
N GLN A 60 -3.14 -0.64 2.49
CA GLN A 60 -2.16 0.41 2.25
C GLN A 60 -2.85 1.74 2.03
N ARG A 61 -2.17 2.80 2.43
CA ARG A 61 -2.66 4.16 2.24
C ARG A 61 -1.53 5.06 1.77
N THR A 62 -1.84 5.95 0.85
CA THR A 62 -0.91 6.99 0.41
C THR A 62 -0.68 7.97 1.54
N ARG A 63 0.57 8.18 1.92
CA ARG A 63 0.96 9.09 2.99
C ARG A 63 2.05 10.03 2.50
N CYS A 64 2.13 11.20 3.15
CA CYS A 64 3.24 12.11 2.92
C CYS A 64 4.57 11.44 3.31
N GLU A 65 5.56 11.50 2.43
CA GLU A 65 6.86 10.87 2.67
C GLU A 65 7.65 11.55 3.79
N LEU A 66 7.40 12.83 4.04
CA LEU A 66 8.11 13.60 5.06
C LEU A 66 7.38 13.62 6.40
N SER A 67 6.05 13.86 6.41
CA SER A 67 5.29 14.00 7.65
C SER A 67 4.46 12.79 8.03
N GLY A 68 4.22 11.86 7.09
CA GLY A 68 3.38 10.69 7.30
C GLY A 68 1.88 10.97 7.29
N ARG A 69 1.47 12.19 6.92
CA ARG A 69 0.06 12.56 6.89
C ARG A 69 -0.73 11.69 5.92
N PRO A 70 -1.89 11.08 6.34
CA PRO A 70 -2.67 10.20 5.47
C PRO A 70 -3.67 10.92 4.57
N ARG A 71 -3.92 12.20 4.80
CA ARG A 71 -4.91 13.00 4.05
C ARG A 71 -4.23 14.16 3.33
N ALA A 72 -4.91 14.64 2.27
CA ALA A 72 -4.43 15.77 1.47
C ALA A 72 -3.00 15.55 0.95
N VAL A 73 -2.74 14.35 0.43
CA VAL A 73 -1.44 13.99 -0.15
C VAL A 73 -1.54 14.00 -1.67
N TYR A 74 -0.65 14.72 -2.31
CA TYR A 74 -0.55 14.75 -3.78
C TYR A 74 0.30 13.57 -4.26
N ARG A 75 -0.32 12.62 -4.96
CA ARG A 75 0.37 11.41 -5.45
C ARG A 75 1.55 11.74 -6.37
N LYS A 76 1.41 12.79 -7.17
CA LYS A 76 2.46 13.22 -8.09
C LYS A 76 3.77 13.55 -7.37
N PHE A 77 3.67 14.16 -6.20
CA PHE A 77 4.83 14.61 -5.43
C PHE A 77 5.14 13.69 -4.23
N GLY A 78 4.19 12.87 -3.81
CA GLY A 78 4.33 12.06 -2.60
C GLY A 78 4.36 12.88 -1.31
N LEU A 79 3.85 14.11 -1.34
CA LEU A 79 3.88 15.04 -0.21
C LEU A 79 2.49 15.53 0.14
N GLY A 80 2.25 15.73 1.44
CA GLY A 80 1.05 16.39 1.93
C GLY A 80 1.06 17.88 1.57
N ARG A 81 -0.11 18.51 1.62
CA ARG A 81 -0.27 19.93 1.23
C ARG A 81 0.70 20.86 1.94
N ASN A 82 0.94 20.64 3.25
CA ASN A 82 1.83 21.50 4.05
C ASN A 82 3.30 21.33 3.64
N MET A 83 3.74 20.10 3.43
CA MET A 83 5.11 19.80 3.02
C MET A 83 5.37 20.20 1.57
N LEU A 84 4.37 20.06 0.70
CA LEU A 84 4.47 20.52 -0.68
C LEU A 84 4.63 22.04 -0.74
N ARG A 85 3.83 22.77 0.04
CA ARG A 85 3.96 24.21 0.14
C ARG A 85 5.34 24.64 0.62
N LYS A 86 5.85 23.96 1.65
CA LYS A 86 7.17 24.23 2.20
C LYS A 86 8.27 23.99 1.15
N ALA A 87 8.22 22.89 0.44
CA ALA A 87 9.17 22.56 -0.62
C ALA A 87 9.10 23.58 -1.76
N THR A 88 7.89 24.01 -2.12
CA THR A 88 7.68 25.03 -3.17
C THR A 88 8.30 26.38 -2.77
N MET A 89 8.10 26.78 -1.52
CA MET A 89 8.68 28.02 -1.00
C MET A 89 10.20 27.97 -0.91
N ASN A 90 10.78 26.78 -0.68
CA ASN A 90 12.23 26.59 -0.70
C ASN A 90 12.81 26.48 -2.12
N GLY A 91 11.95 26.45 -3.16
CA GLY A 91 12.40 26.34 -4.55
C GLY A 91 12.70 24.91 -5.00
N ASP A 92 12.37 23.89 -4.20
CA ASP A 92 12.63 22.50 -4.54
C ASP A 92 11.71 21.98 -5.66
N VAL A 93 10.56 22.65 -5.86
CA VAL A 93 9.60 22.31 -6.92
C VAL A 93 9.51 23.49 -7.88
N PRO A 94 10.26 23.48 -8.99
CA PRO A 94 10.27 24.62 -9.92
C PRO A 94 8.93 24.72 -10.67
N GLY A 95 8.50 25.98 -10.86
CA GLY A 95 7.27 26.27 -11.64
C GLY A 95 5.96 26.04 -10.92
N LEU A 96 5.95 25.56 -9.69
CA LEU A 96 4.75 25.39 -8.91
C LEU A 96 4.38 26.69 -8.19
N ARG A 97 3.14 27.11 -8.36
CA ARG A 97 2.61 28.32 -7.77
C ARG A 97 1.39 28.06 -6.89
#